data_279bdb07078e483002cdf35e4fd9bcd4
#
_entry.id   279bdb07078e483002cdf35e4fd9bcd4
#
_cell.length_a   1.000
_cell.length_b   1.000
_cell.length_c   1.000
_cell.angle_alpha   90.00
_cell.angle_beta   90.00
_cell.angle_gamma   90.00
#
_symmetry.space_group_name_H-M   'P 1'
#
loop_
_entity.id
_entity.type
_entity.pdbx_description
1 polymer ?
#
loop_
_entity_poly.entity_id
_entity_poly.type
_entity_poly.pdbx_seq_one_letter_code
_entity_poly.pdbx_strand_id
1 'polypeptide(L)'
;AHYLLNNTGTREYHASASLGYDRGRLRVEGFYSRFYSRTGVMLSAQMGSEDLLAERIRLGRPLHTDPFSRGIRAPCQEVTHQIAFGRMRLGMKKGGSIHWQSTWQKDDRQENRVRRLDSNIPAVSLYLNSFQHLLRWKRDYRSWQVEAGGQVMFIENHSRAGTGFVPVIPNYTETQAGIYGIGKYHLARGGVEAGLRLDMQETRASGYDWTGSPYGGTRKFNNVSYSLGGHYQLSRRWRLTSNFGLAWRAPHVYELYSNGNELGSGMFVRGDSAMHSERSYKWISSLRYGDGMFSVCLDGYLQWVDGYIYDGPEKETVTVISGTYPVFQYRQTPAFFRGMDFDLRFTPGGSWDYHAVVSFIRANERTKGNYLPYIPSFRFSHELAWIHETKSHLRLRLNIRHRFTAKQRQFDPDTDLIPYTPPAYHLLGFDAGLELPVKRGRQVRFMLSADNLLNREYKEYTNRSRYYAHDMGRDVRCGVNWIF
;
A
#
# COMPACT_ATOMS: atom_id res chain seq x y z
N ALA A 1 -20.66 -2.90 -13.69
CA ALA A 1 -20.26 -3.96 -14.61
C ALA A 1 -21.45 -4.88 -14.88
N HIS A 2 -21.56 -5.37 -16.10
CA HIS A 2 -22.65 -6.27 -16.51
C HIS A 2 -22.23 -7.75 -16.54
N TYR A 3 -21.10 -8.07 -15.91
CA TYR A 3 -20.58 -9.44 -15.83
C TYR A 3 -19.89 -9.67 -14.48
N LEU A 4 -19.74 -10.91 -14.09
CA LEU A 4 -18.97 -11.33 -12.93
C LEU A 4 -17.64 -11.95 -13.39
N LEU A 5 -16.57 -11.60 -12.69
CA LEU A 5 -15.28 -12.24 -12.88
C LEU A 5 -15.32 -13.63 -12.23
N ASN A 6 -14.77 -14.62 -12.92
CA ASN A 6 -14.66 -15.95 -12.38
C ASN A 6 -13.48 -16.09 -11.41
N ASN A 7 -13.60 -17.00 -10.47
CA ASN A 7 -12.56 -17.40 -9.52
C ASN A 7 -11.94 -16.22 -8.74
N THR A 8 -12.75 -15.27 -8.30
CA THR A 8 -12.31 -14.10 -7.51
C THR A 8 -12.77 -14.16 -6.04
N GLY A 9 -13.14 -15.33 -5.57
CA GLY A 9 -13.52 -15.55 -4.17
C GLY A 9 -12.34 -15.36 -3.23
N THR A 10 -12.62 -14.89 -2.02
CA THR A 10 -11.65 -14.78 -0.92
C THR A 10 -12.23 -15.42 0.34
N ARG A 11 -11.37 -16.11 1.10
CA ARG A 11 -11.68 -16.67 2.41
C ARG A 11 -10.57 -16.28 3.39
N GLU A 12 -10.95 -15.72 4.52
CA GLU A 12 -10.00 -15.20 5.51
C GLU A 12 -10.38 -15.62 6.91
N TYR A 13 -9.37 -15.94 7.72
CA TYR A 13 -9.49 -16.20 9.16
C TYR A 13 -8.36 -15.49 9.88
N HIS A 14 -8.68 -14.78 10.93
CA HIS A 14 -7.66 -14.15 11.76
C HIS A 14 -8.02 -14.22 13.25
N ALA A 15 -6.99 -14.30 14.06
CA ALA A 15 -7.09 -14.22 15.50
C ALA A 15 -5.89 -13.44 16.05
N SER A 16 -6.11 -12.68 17.10
CA SER A 16 -5.04 -11.97 17.79
C SER A 16 -5.29 -11.95 19.30
N ALA A 17 -4.21 -11.89 20.05
CA ALA A 17 -4.22 -11.74 21.50
C ALA A 17 -3.13 -10.78 21.94
N SER A 18 -3.41 -10.00 22.98
CA SER A 18 -2.42 -9.14 23.62
C SER A 18 -2.52 -9.24 25.13
N LEU A 19 -1.37 -9.15 25.80
CA LEU A 19 -1.26 -9.12 27.25
C LEU A 19 -0.35 -7.97 27.63
N GLY A 20 -0.80 -7.14 28.59
CA GLY A 20 -0.05 -5.99 29.05
C GLY A 20 0.08 -5.96 30.56
N TYR A 21 1.23 -5.48 31.03
CA TYR A 21 1.51 -5.20 32.43
C TYR A 21 2.00 -3.77 32.56
N ASP A 22 1.37 -2.99 33.43
CA ASP A 22 1.71 -1.59 33.68
C ASP A 22 1.84 -1.38 35.20
N ARG A 23 3.05 -1.06 35.66
CA ARG A 23 3.31 -0.75 37.05
C ARG A 23 4.37 0.34 37.19
N GLY A 24 3.93 1.52 37.60
CA GLY A 24 4.80 2.66 37.87
C GLY A 24 5.59 3.13 36.65
N ARG A 25 6.87 2.75 36.55
CA ARG A 25 7.74 3.15 35.44
C ARG A 25 7.89 2.10 34.36
N LEU A 26 7.44 0.89 34.63
CA LEU A 26 7.57 -0.26 33.73
C LEU A 26 6.23 -0.55 33.08
N ARG A 27 6.21 -0.54 31.74
CA ARG A 27 5.13 -1.08 30.93
C ARG A 27 5.71 -2.14 30.00
N VAL A 28 5.11 -3.32 30.04
CA VAL A 28 5.45 -4.44 29.15
C VAL A 28 4.20 -4.88 28.43
N GLU A 29 4.32 -5.23 27.17
CA GLU A 29 3.22 -5.73 26.35
C GLU A 29 3.73 -6.85 25.45
N GLY A 30 2.99 -7.93 25.35
CA GLY A 30 3.15 -9.00 24.39
C GLY A 30 1.93 -9.07 23.48
N PHE A 31 2.16 -9.35 22.22
CA PHE A 31 1.12 -9.49 21.19
C PHE A 31 1.45 -10.66 20.28
N TYR A 32 0.41 -11.38 19.88
CA TYR A 32 0.47 -12.37 18.80
C TYR A 32 -0.76 -12.27 17.91
N SER A 33 -0.55 -12.42 16.60
CA SER A 33 -1.61 -12.51 15.62
C SER A 33 -1.30 -13.56 14.56
N ARG A 34 -2.33 -14.28 14.14
CA ARG A 34 -2.31 -15.19 12.98
C ARG A 34 -3.41 -14.79 12.00
N PHE A 35 -3.03 -14.60 10.76
CA PHE A 35 -3.91 -14.33 9.64
C PHE A 35 -3.75 -15.44 8.60
N TYR A 36 -4.86 -15.95 8.10
CA TYR A 36 -4.90 -16.88 6.96
C TYR A 36 -5.81 -16.31 5.90
N SER A 37 -5.37 -16.33 4.65
CA SER A 37 -6.15 -15.95 3.49
C SER A 37 -5.98 -16.96 2.37
N ARG A 38 -7.10 -17.33 1.72
CA ARG A 38 -7.11 -18.04 0.44
C ARG A 38 -7.90 -17.22 -0.56
N THR A 39 -7.23 -16.87 -1.67
CA THR A 39 -7.79 -15.98 -2.70
C THR A 39 -7.69 -16.64 -4.06
N GLY A 40 -8.80 -16.70 -4.78
CA GLY A 40 -8.81 -17.13 -6.17
C GLY A 40 -8.13 -16.11 -7.07
N VAL A 41 -7.48 -16.58 -8.13
CA VAL A 41 -6.87 -15.73 -9.15
C VAL A 41 -7.74 -15.73 -10.39
N MET A 42 -8.01 -14.56 -10.94
CA MET A 42 -8.83 -14.36 -12.11
C MET A 42 -8.28 -15.13 -13.31
N LEU A 43 -9.10 -16.01 -13.90
CA LEU A 43 -8.69 -16.83 -15.03
C LEU A 43 -8.39 -16.01 -16.28
N SER A 44 -8.99 -14.82 -16.42
CA SER A 44 -8.76 -13.95 -17.57
C SER A 44 -7.32 -13.40 -17.69
N ALA A 45 -6.51 -13.50 -16.64
CA ALA A 45 -5.07 -13.20 -16.69
C ALA A 45 -4.20 -14.37 -17.19
N GLN A 46 -4.78 -15.57 -17.43
CA GLN A 46 -4.06 -16.76 -17.90
C GLN A 46 -4.25 -16.92 -19.41
N MET A 47 -3.18 -16.93 -20.20
CA MET A 47 -3.21 -16.99 -21.67
C MET A 47 -2.50 -18.23 -22.20
N GLY A 48 -3.14 -18.90 -23.16
CA GLY A 48 -2.56 -20.07 -23.84
C GLY A 48 -1.67 -19.74 -25.02
N SER A 49 -1.89 -18.60 -25.67
CA SER A 49 -1.14 -18.18 -26.86
C SER A 49 -1.02 -16.65 -26.95
N GLU A 50 -0.13 -16.19 -27.83
CA GLU A 50 0.08 -14.76 -28.12
C GLU A 50 -1.17 -14.12 -28.75
N ASP A 51 -1.84 -14.79 -29.67
CA ASP A 51 -3.06 -14.29 -30.31
C ASP A 51 -4.18 -14.06 -29.29
N LEU A 52 -4.37 -15.00 -28.34
CA LEU A 52 -5.34 -14.86 -27.26
C LEU A 52 -4.98 -13.72 -26.30
N LEU A 53 -3.70 -13.49 -26.05
CA LEU A 53 -3.22 -12.36 -25.25
C LEU A 53 -3.56 -11.05 -25.96
N ALA A 54 -3.19 -10.92 -27.23
CA ALA A 54 -3.46 -9.73 -28.03
C ALA A 54 -4.98 -9.43 -28.11
N GLU A 55 -5.80 -10.47 -28.35
CA GLU A 55 -7.26 -10.34 -28.40
C GLU A 55 -7.82 -9.83 -27.06
N ARG A 56 -7.38 -10.36 -25.94
CA ARG A 56 -7.85 -9.93 -24.62
C ARG A 56 -7.46 -8.50 -24.26
N ILE A 57 -6.22 -8.12 -24.55
CA ILE A 57 -5.78 -6.74 -24.39
C ILE A 57 -6.63 -5.81 -25.25
N ARG A 58 -6.90 -6.19 -26.50
CA ARG A 58 -7.77 -5.43 -27.43
C ARG A 58 -9.21 -5.30 -26.93
N LEU A 59 -9.80 -6.39 -26.40
CA LEU A 59 -11.16 -6.38 -25.84
C LEU A 59 -11.23 -5.65 -24.50
N GLY A 60 -10.18 -5.72 -23.70
CA GLY A 60 -10.09 -5.11 -22.37
C GLY A 60 -11.16 -5.61 -21.38
N ARG A 61 -11.69 -6.81 -21.60
CA ARG A 61 -12.69 -7.51 -20.77
C ARG A 61 -12.51 -9.01 -20.86
N PRO A 62 -13.03 -9.82 -19.91
CA PRO A 62 -12.94 -11.26 -19.95
C PRO A 62 -13.63 -11.84 -21.20
N LEU A 63 -13.05 -12.88 -21.81
CA LEU A 63 -13.69 -13.65 -22.88
C LEU A 63 -14.81 -14.54 -22.33
N HIS A 64 -14.63 -15.06 -21.12
CA HIS A 64 -15.59 -15.92 -20.43
C HIS A 64 -15.93 -15.34 -19.06
N THR A 65 -17.18 -15.41 -18.71
CA THR A 65 -17.73 -15.00 -17.42
C THR A 65 -18.54 -16.12 -16.84
N ASP A 66 -18.52 -16.28 -15.53
CA ASP A 66 -19.28 -17.31 -14.82
C ASP A 66 -20.40 -16.64 -13.99
N PRO A 67 -21.47 -17.40 -13.65
CA PRO A 67 -22.42 -16.93 -12.66
C PRO A 67 -21.73 -16.75 -11.30
N PHE A 68 -22.39 -16.04 -10.39
CA PHE A 68 -21.87 -15.79 -9.04
C PHE A 68 -21.49 -17.08 -8.33
N SER A 69 -20.26 -17.15 -7.82
CA SER A 69 -19.77 -18.27 -7.03
C SER A 69 -18.83 -17.76 -5.93
N ARG A 70 -18.94 -18.37 -4.75
CA ARG A 70 -17.97 -18.20 -3.64
C ARG A 70 -16.88 -19.29 -3.65
N GLY A 71 -16.92 -20.19 -4.62
CA GLY A 71 -15.93 -21.25 -4.79
C GLY A 71 -14.57 -20.66 -5.15
N ILE A 72 -13.52 -21.22 -4.56
CA ILE A 72 -12.13 -20.87 -4.88
C ILE A 72 -11.48 -22.12 -5.47
N ARG A 73 -11.12 -22.03 -6.74
CA ARG A 73 -10.43 -23.09 -7.49
C ARG A 73 -9.01 -22.64 -7.84
N ALA A 74 -8.20 -23.54 -8.38
CA ALA A 74 -6.95 -23.14 -9.01
C ALA A 74 -7.26 -22.33 -10.31
N PRO A 75 -6.50 -21.29 -10.61
CA PRO A 75 -5.37 -20.77 -9.86
C PRO A 75 -5.80 -20.03 -8.57
N CYS A 76 -5.09 -20.25 -7.49
CA CYS A 76 -5.36 -19.56 -6.23
C CYS A 76 -4.07 -19.37 -5.42
N GLN A 77 -4.12 -18.45 -4.49
CA GLN A 77 -3.05 -18.16 -3.56
C GLN A 77 -3.52 -18.40 -2.13
N GLU A 78 -2.67 -19.03 -1.32
CA GLU A 78 -2.88 -19.23 0.10
C GLU A 78 -1.74 -18.57 0.86
N VAL A 79 -2.08 -17.78 1.89
CA VAL A 79 -1.10 -17.09 2.74
C VAL A 79 -1.44 -17.34 4.19
N THR A 80 -0.44 -17.74 4.98
CA THR A 80 -0.51 -17.72 6.44
C THR A 80 0.53 -16.74 6.95
N HIS A 81 0.07 -15.64 7.51
CA HIS A 81 0.92 -14.64 8.13
C HIS A 81 0.81 -14.69 9.65
N GLN A 82 1.95 -14.67 10.33
CA GLN A 82 2.04 -14.65 11.78
C GLN A 82 2.95 -13.51 12.23
N ILE A 83 2.57 -12.82 13.27
CA ILE A 83 3.38 -11.79 13.92
C ILE A 83 3.32 -11.93 15.42
N ALA A 84 4.48 -11.88 16.07
CA ALA A 84 4.59 -11.74 17.50
C ALA A 84 5.51 -10.57 17.85
N PHE A 85 5.15 -9.79 18.85
CA PHE A 85 6.07 -8.80 19.38
C PHE A 85 6.00 -8.73 20.91
N GLY A 86 7.16 -8.42 21.50
CA GLY A 86 7.28 -7.96 22.87
C GLY A 86 7.78 -6.51 22.87
N ARG A 87 7.16 -5.65 23.65
CA ARG A 87 7.65 -4.27 23.85
C ARG A 87 7.71 -3.91 25.32
N MET A 88 8.73 -3.14 25.67
CA MET A 88 8.95 -2.64 27.02
C MET A 88 9.18 -1.13 26.96
N ARG A 89 8.55 -0.42 27.88
CA ARG A 89 8.85 0.99 28.17
C ARG A 89 9.27 1.10 29.61
N LEU A 90 10.45 1.69 29.85
CA LEU A 90 10.99 1.98 31.16
C LEU A 90 11.15 3.48 31.34
N GLY A 91 10.35 4.06 32.22
CA GLY A 91 10.48 5.48 32.62
C GLY A 91 11.69 5.69 33.53
N MET A 92 12.50 6.75 33.27
CA MET A 92 13.71 7.07 34.04
C MET A 92 13.41 8.01 35.19
N LYS A 93 14.20 7.95 36.28
CA LYS A 93 14.01 8.78 37.49
C LYS A 93 14.12 10.28 37.24
N LYS A 94 15.00 10.70 36.32
CA LYS A 94 15.29 12.11 35.98
C LYS A 94 14.56 12.60 34.72
N GLY A 95 13.41 11.96 34.37
CA GLY A 95 12.68 12.25 33.16
C GLY A 95 13.23 11.48 31.95
N GLY A 96 12.33 11.23 30.97
CA GLY A 96 12.62 10.42 29.78
C GLY A 96 12.26 8.95 29.93
N SER A 97 12.47 8.20 28.88
CA SER A 97 12.13 6.77 28.81
C SER A 97 13.01 6.01 27.83
N ILE A 98 13.20 4.73 28.11
CA ILE A 98 13.79 3.77 27.19
C ILE A 98 12.64 2.88 26.69
N HIS A 99 12.61 2.65 25.40
CA HIS A 99 11.67 1.75 24.74
C HIS A 99 12.47 0.68 24.02
N TRP A 100 12.10 -0.55 24.24
CA TRP A 100 12.60 -1.68 23.49
C TRP A 100 11.44 -2.44 22.87
N GLN A 101 11.61 -2.86 21.62
CA GLN A 101 10.66 -3.71 20.93
C GLN A 101 11.42 -4.79 20.16
N SER A 102 10.94 -6.02 20.28
CA SER A 102 11.37 -7.15 19.47
C SER A 102 10.16 -7.69 18.74
N THR A 103 10.27 -7.84 17.44
CA THR A 103 9.19 -8.30 16.56
C THR A 103 9.68 -9.47 15.73
N TRP A 104 8.91 -10.53 15.72
CA TRP A 104 9.05 -11.67 14.81
C TRP A 104 7.87 -11.72 13.86
N GLN A 105 8.15 -11.99 12.57
CA GLN A 105 7.13 -12.21 11.57
C GLN A 105 7.48 -13.45 10.74
N LYS A 106 6.44 -14.20 10.39
CA LYS A 106 6.52 -15.34 9.50
C LYS A 106 5.41 -15.26 8.47
N ASP A 107 5.78 -15.41 7.21
CA ASP A 107 4.86 -15.52 6.08
C ASP A 107 5.08 -16.85 5.37
N ASP A 108 4.01 -17.59 5.14
CA ASP A 108 4.00 -18.85 4.38
C ASP A 108 3.01 -18.67 3.24
N ARG A 109 3.52 -18.56 2.02
CA ARG A 109 2.76 -18.29 0.81
C ARG A 109 2.83 -19.47 -0.15
N GLN A 110 1.68 -19.95 -0.59
CA GLN A 110 1.55 -21.00 -1.59
C GLN A 110 0.69 -20.52 -2.76
N GLU A 111 1.10 -20.86 -3.98
CA GLU A 111 0.35 -20.57 -5.20
C GLU A 111 0.05 -21.87 -5.91
N ASN A 112 -1.22 -22.12 -6.16
CA ASN A 112 -1.71 -23.27 -6.91
C ASN A 112 -2.11 -22.81 -8.31
N ARG A 113 -1.62 -23.50 -9.34
CA ARG A 113 -1.94 -23.24 -10.75
C ARG A 113 -2.86 -24.33 -11.28
N VAL A 114 -3.58 -24.02 -12.37
CA VAL A 114 -4.26 -25.05 -13.16
C VAL A 114 -3.21 -25.99 -13.75
N ARG A 115 -3.33 -27.29 -13.49
CA ARG A 115 -2.45 -28.34 -14.02
C ARG A 115 -3.26 -29.34 -14.80
N ARG A 116 -2.64 -29.98 -15.79
CA ARG A 116 -3.29 -31.07 -16.57
C ARG A 116 -3.57 -32.31 -15.72
N LEU A 117 -2.70 -32.61 -14.75
CA LEU A 117 -2.86 -33.67 -13.77
C LEU A 117 -3.25 -33.03 -12.44
N ASP A 118 -4.29 -33.56 -11.82
CA ASP A 118 -4.74 -33.10 -10.49
C ASP A 118 -3.63 -33.36 -9.47
N SER A 119 -3.02 -32.32 -9.00
CA SER A 119 -1.89 -32.39 -8.08
C SER A 119 -2.09 -31.35 -6.99
N ASN A 120 -2.10 -31.80 -5.75
CA ASN A 120 -2.15 -30.94 -4.56
C ASN A 120 -0.82 -30.23 -4.26
N ILE A 121 0.19 -30.39 -5.13
CA ILE A 121 1.49 -29.74 -4.96
C ILE A 121 1.38 -28.30 -5.45
N PRO A 122 1.67 -27.29 -4.63
CA PRO A 122 1.65 -25.91 -5.07
C PRO A 122 2.72 -25.65 -6.14
N ALA A 123 2.44 -24.73 -7.06
CA ALA A 123 3.40 -24.29 -8.07
C ALA A 123 4.50 -23.41 -7.47
N VAL A 124 4.15 -22.64 -6.44
CA VAL A 124 5.08 -21.79 -5.68
C VAL A 124 4.84 -22.03 -4.20
N SER A 125 5.89 -22.19 -3.44
CA SER A 125 5.83 -22.24 -1.98
C SER A 125 6.99 -21.44 -1.41
N LEU A 126 6.68 -20.25 -0.89
CA LEU A 126 7.63 -19.31 -0.31
C LEU A 126 7.46 -19.26 1.20
N TYR A 127 8.56 -19.14 1.88
CA TYR A 127 8.64 -19.00 3.31
C TYR A 127 9.55 -17.82 3.66
N LEU A 128 9.00 -16.85 4.37
CA LEU A 128 9.72 -15.67 4.82
C LEU A 128 9.68 -15.60 6.35
N ASN A 129 10.84 -15.41 6.95
CA ASN A 129 11.01 -15.06 8.36
C ASN A 129 11.66 -13.69 8.49
N SER A 130 11.24 -12.91 9.47
CA SER A 130 11.96 -11.71 9.85
C SER A 130 11.99 -11.52 11.36
N PHE A 131 13.11 -11.00 11.84
CA PHE A 131 13.32 -10.57 13.23
C PHE A 131 13.78 -9.12 13.22
N GLN A 132 13.11 -8.28 13.98
CA GLN A 132 13.44 -6.88 14.13
C GLN A 132 13.59 -6.52 15.59
N HIS A 133 14.64 -5.79 15.93
CA HIS A 133 14.86 -5.23 17.24
C HIS A 133 15.02 -3.72 17.13
N LEU A 134 14.33 -2.98 17.97
CA LEU A 134 14.37 -1.53 18.07
C LEU A 134 14.67 -1.14 19.51
N LEU A 135 15.68 -0.31 19.71
CA LEU A 135 15.95 0.34 20.97
C LEU A 135 15.86 1.86 20.78
N ARG A 136 15.10 2.53 21.61
CA ARG A 136 14.86 3.97 21.53
C ARG A 136 14.96 4.60 22.92
N TRP A 137 15.73 5.64 23.04
CA TRP A 137 15.77 6.51 24.18
C TRP A 137 15.10 7.85 23.84
N LYS A 138 14.24 8.36 24.72
CA LYS A 138 13.56 9.63 24.57
C LYS A 138 13.66 10.43 25.85
N ARG A 139 13.91 11.73 25.74
CA ARG A 139 13.92 12.64 26.86
C ARG A 139 13.34 14.01 26.48
N ASP A 140 12.48 14.52 27.35
CA ASP A 140 11.88 15.85 27.23
C ASP A 140 12.58 16.80 28.21
N TYR A 141 13.01 17.94 27.69
CA TYR A 141 13.53 19.09 28.45
C TYR A 141 12.51 20.24 28.30
N ARG A 142 12.73 21.38 28.95
CA ARG A 142 11.78 22.52 28.93
C ARG A 142 11.28 22.84 27.51
N SER A 143 12.21 23.15 26.60
CA SER A 143 11.89 23.52 25.21
C SER A 143 12.40 22.51 24.20
N TRP A 144 13.13 21.50 24.64
CA TRP A 144 13.69 20.47 23.77
C TRP A 144 13.09 19.10 24.04
N GLN A 145 12.89 18.37 22.97
CA GLN A 145 12.68 16.93 23.02
C GLN A 145 13.77 16.28 22.18
N VAL A 146 14.46 15.30 22.77
CA VAL A 146 15.53 14.55 22.10
C VAL A 146 15.15 13.09 22.08
N GLU A 147 15.34 12.47 20.93
CA GLU A 147 15.17 11.03 20.73
C GLU A 147 16.40 10.49 19.99
N ALA A 148 16.93 9.35 20.44
CA ALA A 148 17.96 8.60 19.76
C ALA A 148 17.64 7.10 19.81
N GLY A 149 18.02 6.38 18.77
CA GLY A 149 17.72 4.97 18.73
C GLY A 149 18.54 4.19 17.71
N GLY A 150 18.40 2.88 17.78
CA GLY A 150 18.99 1.95 16.83
C GLY A 150 18.03 0.83 16.50
N GLN A 151 18.17 0.28 15.31
CA GLN A 151 17.37 -0.80 14.78
C GLN A 151 18.26 -1.83 14.11
N VAL A 152 17.93 -3.10 14.30
CA VAL A 152 18.51 -4.21 13.53
C VAL A 152 17.37 -5.07 13.02
N MET A 153 17.48 -5.54 11.78
CA MET A 153 16.50 -6.45 11.17
C MET A 153 17.21 -7.53 10.39
N PHE A 154 16.72 -8.76 10.53
CA PHE A 154 17.16 -9.94 9.79
C PHE A 154 15.97 -10.50 9.04
N ILE A 155 16.15 -10.77 7.75
CA ILE A 155 15.14 -11.36 6.88
C ILE A 155 15.73 -12.58 6.21
N GLU A 156 14.95 -13.63 6.09
CA GLU A 156 15.27 -14.86 5.38
C GLU A 156 14.08 -15.28 4.55
N ASN A 157 14.30 -15.49 3.26
CA ASN A 157 13.28 -15.95 2.31
C ASN A 157 13.78 -17.19 1.60
N HIS A 158 13.00 -18.27 1.67
CA HIS A 158 13.27 -19.54 1.02
C HIS A 158 12.10 -20.03 0.19
N SER A 159 12.42 -20.57 -0.96
CA SER A 159 11.50 -21.37 -1.77
C SER A 159 11.61 -22.83 -1.36
N ARG A 160 10.48 -23.48 -1.06
CA ARG A 160 10.47 -24.91 -0.77
C ARG A 160 10.64 -25.71 -2.05
N ALA A 161 11.50 -26.73 -2.01
CA ALA A 161 11.72 -27.64 -3.10
C ALA A 161 10.48 -28.53 -3.37
N GLY A 162 10.42 -29.17 -4.55
CA GLY A 162 9.39 -30.15 -4.91
C GLY A 162 8.15 -29.56 -5.55
N THR A 163 8.11 -28.24 -5.81
CA THR A 163 6.98 -27.60 -6.51
C THR A 163 6.94 -27.90 -8.02
N GLY A 164 8.08 -28.29 -8.60
CA GLY A 164 8.22 -28.52 -10.05
C GLY A 164 8.27 -27.24 -10.88
N PHE A 165 8.33 -26.05 -10.25
CA PHE A 165 8.49 -24.76 -10.89
C PHE A 165 9.67 -24.01 -10.27
N VAL A 166 10.34 -23.21 -11.09
CA VAL A 166 11.39 -22.31 -10.64
C VAL A 166 10.74 -21.07 -10.03
N PRO A 167 11.15 -20.66 -8.81
CA PRO A 167 10.63 -19.44 -8.20
C PRO A 167 10.99 -18.20 -9.02
N VAL A 168 10.11 -17.19 -8.99
CA VAL A 168 10.34 -15.91 -9.68
C VAL A 168 11.56 -15.16 -9.13
N ILE A 169 11.89 -15.40 -7.85
CA ILE A 169 13.06 -14.79 -7.18
C ILE A 169 13.95 -15.86 -6.55
N PRO A 170 15.26 -15.61 -6.41
CA PRO A 170 16.16 -16.50 -5.68
C PRO A 170 15.86 -16.51 -4.18
N ASN A 171 16.35 -17.52 -3.47
CA ASN A 171 16.43 -17.47 -2.02
C ASN A 171 17.33 -16.34 -1.58
N TYR A 172 17.02 -15.69 -0.45
CA TYR A 172 17.87 -14.61 0.03
C TYR A 172 17.84 -14.47 1.55
N THR A 173 18.92 -13.89 2.05
CA THR A 173 19.00 -13.35 3.42
C THR A 173 19.31 -11.86 3.34
N GLU A 174 18.76 -11.10 4.28
CA GLU A 174 18.99 -9.67 4.37
C GLU A 174 19.24 -9.27 5.82
N THR A 175 20.26 -8.45 6.03
CA THR A 175 20.57 -7.82 7.31
C THR A 175 20.53 -6.32 7.14
N GLN A 176 19.74 -5.65 7.98
CA GLN A 176 19.66 -4.20 8.04
C GLN A 176 20.05 -3.73 9.43
N ALA A 177 20.81 -2.65 9.51
CA ALA A 177 21.09 -1.95 10.77
C ALA A 177 21.04 -0.44 10.54
N GLY A 178 20.55 0.29 11.53
CA GLY A 178 20.49 1.75 11.45
C GLY A 178 20.50 2.40 12.83
N ILE A 179 21.10 3.57 12.90
CA ILE A 179 21.09 4.44 14.08
C ILE A 179 20.55 5.81 13.70
N TYR A 180 19.84 6.45 14.63
CA TYR A 180 19.25 7.76 14.37
C TYR A 180 19.23 8.65 15.60
N GLY A 181 19.14 9.97 15.34
CA GLY A 181 18.86 10.99 16.33
C GLY A 181 17.86 12.01 15.81
N ILE A 182 16.95 12.46 16.68
CA ILE A 182 15.94 13.48 16.38
C ILE A 182 15.96 14.51 17.49
N GLY A 183 16.00 15.79 17.13
CA GLY A 183 15.84 16.92 18.03
C GLY A 183 14.63 17.75 17.64
N LYS A 184 13.79 18.11 18.64
CA LYS A 184 12.66 19.02 18.47
C LYS A 184 12.81 20.17 19.41
N TYR A 185 12.62 21.40 18.91
CA TYR A 185 12.62 22.62 19.71
C TYR A 185 11.25 23.29 19.65
N HIS A 186 10.68 23.52 20.83
CA HIS A 186 9.36 24.13 20.97
C HIS A 186 9.49 25.63 21.11
N LEU A 187 8.85 26.39 20.24
CA LEU A 187 8.70 27.83 20.24
C LEU A 187 7.33 28.23 20.81
N ALA A 188 7.16 29.47 21.23
CA ALA A 188 5.88 29.96 21.77
C ALA A 188 4.69 29.79 20.79
N ARG A 189 4.94 29.92 19.49
CA ARG A 189 3.91 29.77 18.42
C ARG A 189 4.23 28.68 17.39
N GLY A 190 5.12 27.75 17.71
CA GLY A 190 5.52 26.76 16.76
C GLY A 190 6.58 25.79 17.25
N GLY A 191 7.33 25.21 16.33
CA GLY A 191 8.46 24.36 16.66
C GLY A 191 9.24 23.99 15.41
N VAL A 192 10.49 23.61 15.63
CA VAL A 192 11.37 23.06 14.60
C VAL A 192 11.81 21.66 15.00
N GLU A 193 12.05 20.82 14.01
CA GLU A 193 12.49 19.44 14.18
C GLU A 193 13.59 19.14 13.17
N ALA A 194 14.66 18.48 13.62
CA ALA A 194 15.70 17.94 12.75
C ALA A 194 15.98 16.50 13.12
N GLY A 195 16.21 15.67 12.12
CA GLY A 195 16.54 14.26 12.28
C GLY A 195 17.65 13.84 11.32
N LEU A 196 18.50 12.93 11.79
CA LEU A 196 19.55 12.28 11.02
C LEU A 196 19.52 10.78 11.29
N ARG A 197 19.69 9.97 10.24
CA ARG A 197 19.76 8.52 10.33
C ARG A 197 20.83 7.98 9.39
N LEU A 198 21.60 7.02 9.87
CA LEU A 198 22.59 6.26 9.13
C LEU A 198 22.10 4.81 9.04
N ASP A 199 22.09 4.25 7.86
CA ASP A 199 21.62 2.90 7.59
C ASP A 199 22.63 2.10 6.77
N MET A 200 22.69 0.81 7.06
CA MET A 200 23.38 -0.20 6.27
C MET A 200 22.44 -1.38 6.00
N GLN A 201 22.53 -1.91 4.79
CA GLN A 201 21.80 -3.12 4.39
C GLN A 201 22.73 -4.00 3.57
N GLU A 202 22.76 -5.30 3.90
CA GLU A 202 23.40 -6.32 3.10
C GLU A 202 22.36 -7.37 2.72
N THR A 203 22.23 -7.64 1.42
CA THR A 203 21.35 -8.65 0.86
C THR A 203 22.21 -9.68 0.11
N ARG A 204 22.02 -10.95 0.43
CA ARG A 204 22.67 -12.10 -0.23
C ARG A 204 21.58 -12.97 -0.85
N ALA A 205 21.63 -13.09 -2.17
CA ALA A 205 20.68 -13.85 -2.96
C ALA A 205 21.38 -14.97 -3.74
N SER A 206 20.75 -16.14 -3.81
CA SER A 206 21.28 -17.30 -4.55
C SER A 206 20.13 -18.19 -5.02
N GLY A 207 20.15 -18.58 -6.29
CA GLY A 207 19.15 -19.46 -6.89
C GLY A 207 19.56 -19.89 -8.29
N TYR A 208 18.63 -20.58 -8.96
CA TYR A 208 18.73 -20.97 -10.37
C TYR A 208 17.55 -20.38 -11.12
N ASP A 209 17.79 -19.89 -12.31
CA ASP A 209 16.71 -19.43 -13.19
C ASP A 209 16.01 -20.59 -13.91
N TRP A 210 15.03 -20.28 -14.74
CA TRP A 210 14.26 -21.28 -15.48
C TRP A 210 15.10 -22.03 -16.57
N THR A 211 16.31 -21.56 -16.91
CA THR A 211 17.26 -22.24 -17.78
C THR A 211 18.20 -23.17 -16.99
N GLY A 212 18.14 -23.14 -15.64
CA GLY A 212 19.07 -23.84 -14.76
C GLY A 212 20.40 -23.10 -14.52
N SER A 213 20.51 -21.85 -14.99
CA SER A 213 21.68 -21.02 -14.76
C SER A 213 21.67 -20.41 -13.36
N PRO A 214 22.80 -20.41 -12.62
CA PRO A 214 22.86 -19.79 -11.31
C PRO A 214 22.77 -18.27 -11.43
N TYR A 215 21.99 -17.64 -10.54
CA TYR A 215 21.85 -16.18 -10.47
C TYR A 215 21.71 -15.70 -9.03
N GLY A 216 21.88 -14.41 -8.82
CA GLY A 216 21.89 -13.80 -7.50
C GLY A 216 23.17 -12.98 -7.27
N GLY A 217 23.57 -12.85 -6.02
CA GLY A 217 24.78 -12.13 -5.63
C GLY A 217 24.64 -11.45 -4.27
N THR A 218 25.70 -10.78 -3.85
CA THR A 218 25.73 -9.97 -2.62
C THR A 218 25.67 -8.50 -2.96
N ARG A 219 24.72 -7.79 -2.36
CA ARG A 219 24.54 -6.34 -2.53
C ARG A 219 24.65 -5.65 -1.17
N LYS A 220 25.40 -4.55 -1.11
CA LYS A 220 25.57 -3.72 0.09
C LYS A 220 25.16 -2.29 -0.20
N PHE A 221 24.36 -1.73 0.71
CA PHE A 221 23.83 -0.37 0.61
C PHE A 221 24.12 0.36 1.91
N ASN A 222 24.81 1.50 1.81
CA ASN A 222 25.07 2.41 2.94
C ASN A 222 24.49 3.76 2.58
N ASN A 223 23.61 4.29 3.42
CA ASN A 223 22.92 5.52 3.10
C ASN A 223 22.67 6.37 4.34
N VAL A 224 22.46 7.64 4.09
CA VAL A 224 22.10 8.67 5.07
C VAL A 224 20.70 9.15 4.75
N SER A 225 19.87 9.31 5.76
CA SER A 225 18.59 10.02 5.68
C SER A 225 18.62 11.20 6.63
N TYR A 226 18.00 12.31 6.24
CA TYR A 226 17.84 13.45 7.12
C TYR A 226 16.49 14.14 6.87
N SER A 227 16.03 14.89 7.87
CA SER A 227 14.87 15.75 7.74
C SER A 227 15.05 17.02 8.53
N LEU A 228 14.50 18.11 8.01
CA LEU A 228 14.38 19.41 8.68
C LEU A 228 12.94 19.87 8.46
N GLY A 229 12.24 20.13 9.54
CA GLY A 229 10.87 20.56 9.47
C GLY A 229 10.51 21.55 10.56
N GLY A 230 9.38 22.20 10.36
CA GLY A 230 8.86 23.11 11.35
C GLY A 230 7.39 23.42 11.11
N HIS A 231 6.78 23.96 12.14
CA HIS A 231 5.43 24.48 12.05
C HIS A 231 5.34 25.82 12.79
N TYR A 232 4.45 26.66 12.31
CA TYR A 232 4.22 27.97 12.91
C TYR A 232 2.73 28.32 12.91
N GLN A 233 2.22 28.78 14.05
CA GLN A 233 0.86 29.27 14.22
C GLN A 233 0.80 30.72 13.79
N LEU A 234 0.41 30.98 12.54
CA LEU A 234 0.31 32.33 11.95
C LEU A 234 -0.75 33.16 12.68
N SER A 235 -1.88 32.55 13.04
CA SER A 235 -2.95 33.15 13.85
C SER A 235 -3.68 32.03 14.62
N ARG A 236 -4.72 32.37 15.39
CA ARG A 236 -5.53 31.35 16.10
C ARG A 236 -6.16 30.32 15.14
N ARG A 237 -6.34 30.67 13.87
CA ARG A 237 -7.03 29.84 12.86
C ARG A 237 -6.08 29.25 11.82
N TRP A 238 -4.91 29.87 11.60
CA TRP A 238 -3.99 29.48 10.52
C TRP A 238 -2.72 28.86 11.06
N ARG A 239 -2.35 27.69 10.52
CA ARG A 239 -1.11 27.01 10.81
C ARG A 239 -0.38 26.65 9.52
N LEU A 240 0.89 26.99 9.45
CA LEU A 240 1.81 26.58 8.40
C LEU A 240 2.72 25.48 8.94
N THR A 241 2.91 24.43 8.17
CA THR A 241 3.89 23.36 8.44
C THR A 241 4.71 23.18 7.17
N SER A 242 6.03 23.03 7.29
CA SER A 242 6.91 22.73 6.16
C SER A 242 7.98 21.74 6.58
N ASN A 243 8.30 20.81 5.70
CA ASN A 243 9.30 19.77 5.92
C ASN A 243 10.08 19.54 4.63
N PHE A 244 11.41 19.44 4.78
CA PHE A 244 12.32 18.99 3.73
C PHE A 244 13.13 17.80 4.25
N GLY A 245 13.33 16.78 3.41
CA GLY A 245 14.12 15.63 3.83
C GLY A 245 14.62 14.79 2.68
N LEU A 246 15.60 13.98 2.98
CA LEU A 246 16.14 12.89 2.17
C LEU A 246 15.75 11.57 2.80
N ALA A 247 15.07 10.73 2.05
CA ALA A 247 14.84 9.33 2.35
C ALA A 247 15.49 8.45 1.26
N TRP A 248 15.80 7.22 1.60
CA TRP A 248 16.35 6.25 0.67
C TRP A 248 15.65 4.89 0.83
N ARG A 249 15.76 4.05 -0.20
CA ARG A 249 15.51 2.62 -0.11
C ARG A 249 16.50 1.82 -0.96
N ALA A 250 16.85 0.63 -0.53
CA ALA A 250 17.52 -0.34 -1.39
C ALA A 250 16.53 -0.92 -2.40
N PRO A 251 16.97 -1.33 -3.60
CA PRO A 251 16.17 -2.17 -4.46
C PRO A 251 15.83 -3.49 -3.76
N HIS A 252 14.58 -3.94 -3.87
CA HIS A 252 14.17 -5.23 -3.35
C HIS A 252 14.73 -6.38 -4.20
N VAL A 253 14.90 -7.58 -3.60
CA VAL A 253 15.35 -8.77 -4.33
C VAL A 253 14.49 -9.07 -5.56
N TYR A 254 13.18 -8.78 -5.48
CA TYR A 254 12.28 -8.89 -6.61
C TYR A 254 12.61 -7.92 -7.74
N GLU A 255 12.98 -6.68 -7.44
CA GLU A 255 13.39 -5.67 -8.44
C GLU A 255 14.77 -5.98 -9.06
N LEU A 256 15.65 -6.62 -8.27
CA LEU A 256 17.01 -6.99 -8.74
C LEU A 256 17.03 -8.27 -9.56
N TYR A 257 16.26 -9.29 -9.15
CA TYR A 257 16.49 -10.66 -9.60
C TYR A 257 15.23 -11.38 -10.07
N SER A 258 14.07 -10.75 -10.17
CA SER A 258 12.90 -11.44 -10.72
C SER A 258 13.16 -11.92 -12.14
N ASN A 259 12.81 -13.18 -12.44
CA ASN A 259 12.88 -13.76 -13.77
C ASN A 259 11.86 -14.89 -13.90
N GLY A 260 10.59 -14.52 -14.09
CA GLY A 260 9.52 -15.51 -14.17
C GLY A 260 8.13 -14.92 -14.31
N ASN A 261 7.15 -15.77 -14.52
CA ASN A 261 5.76 -15.36 -14.64
C ASN A 261 5.08 -15.27 -13.27
N GLU A 262 4.48 -14.13 -13.01
CA GLU A 262 3.70 -13.85 -11.81
C GLU A 262 2.26 -14.31 -11.99
N LEU A 263 1.77 -15.15 -11.06
CA LEU A 263 0.46 -15.77 -11.17
C LEU A 263 -0.69 -14.78 -11.18
N GLY A 264 -0.62 -13.77 -10.32
CA GLY A 264 -1.72 -12.82 -10.08
C GLY A 264 -1.88 -11.77 -11.17
N SER A 265 -0.78 -11.31 -11.76
CA SER A 265 -0.76 -10.24 -12.76
C SER A 265 -0.90 -10.74 -14.20
N GLY A 266 -0.57 -12.00 -14.45
CA GLY A 266 -0.48 -12.53 -15.80
C GLY A 266 0.65 -11.91 -16.62
N MET A 267 1.77 -11.59 -15.98
CA MET A 267 2.93 -10.94 -16.57
C MET A 267 4.18 -11.77 -16.31
N PHE A 268 5.14 -11.71 -17.24
CA PHE A 268 6.49 -12.20 -17.01
C PHE A 268 7.35 -11.03 -16.54
N VAL A 269 7.96 -11.14 -15.38
CA VAL A 269 8.70 -10.03 -14.75
C VAL A 269 10.18 -10.30 -14.77
N ARG A 270 10.98 -9.29 -15.17
CA ARG A 270 12.45 -9.30 -15.14
C ARG A 270 12.97 -8.21 -14.23
N GLY A 271 13.91 -8.56 -13.37
CA GLY A 271 14.68 -7.64 -12.55
C GLY A 271 15.88 -7.04 -13.28
N ASP A 272 16.53 -6.10 -12.63
CA ASP A 272 17.82 -5.52 -13.05
C ASP A 272 18.79 -5.52 -11.86
N SER A 273 19.76 -6.42 -11.90
CA SER A 273 20.77 -6.59 -10.83
C SER A 273 21.76 -5.41 -10.72
N ALA A 274 21.80 -4.50 -11.70
CA ALA A 274 22.68 -3.33 -11.69
C ALA A 274 22.11 -2.15 -10.87
N MET A 275 20.85 -2.21 -10.43
CA MET A 275 20.21 -1.12 -9.69
C MET A 275 20.98 -0.74 -8.42
N HIS A 276 20.90 0.54 -8.07
CA HIS A 276 21.46 1.14 -6.87
C HIS A 276 20.36 1.70 -5.97
N SER A 277 20.70 2.22 -4.78
CA SER A 277 19.72 2.82 -3.86
C SER A 277 18.93 3.93 -4.52
N GLU A 278 17.62 3.89 -4.39
CA GLU A 278 16.74 5.00 -4.70
C GLU A 278 16.86 6.05 -3.60
N ARG A 279 17.06 7.34 -3.96
CA ARG A 279 17.16 8.47 -3.04
C ARG A 279 16.13 9.51 -3.40
N SER A 280 15.34 9.91 -2.41
CA SER A 280 14.22 10.83 -2.58
C SER A 280 14.40 12.08 -1.72
N TYR A 281 14.58 13.21 -2.36
CA TYR A 281 14.57 14.55 -1.74
C TYR A 281 13.16 15.11 -1.87
N LYS A 282 12.48 15.32 -0.76
CA LYS A 282 11.09 15.80 -0.75
C LYS A 282 10.94 17.06 0.07
N TRP A 283 10.31 18.06 -0.51
CA TRP A 283 9.81 19.23 0.18
C TRP A 283 8.28 19.21 0.16
N ILE A 284 7.66 19.32 1.33
CA ILE A 284 6.21 19.38 1.50
C ILE A 284 5.86 20.54 2.40
N SER A 285 4.84 21.32 2.05
CA SER A 285 4.29 22.38 2.86
C SER A 285 2.78 22.26 2.94
N SER A 286 2.25 22.48 4.16
CA SER A 286 0.82 22.37 4.47
C SER A 286 0.35 23.69 5.10
N LEU A 287 -0.69 24.28 4.53
CA LEU A 287 -1.39 25.42 5.10
C LEU A 287 -2.77 24.94 5.60
N ARG A 288 -3.00 25.09 6.89
CA ARG A 288 -4.25 24.67 7.54
C ARG A 288 -5.00 25.86 8.09
N TYR A 289 -6.30 25.88 7.86
CA TYR A 289 -7.27 26.80 8.45
C TYR A 289 -8.31 26.02 9.21
N GLY A 290 -8.75 26.54 10.38
CA GLY A 290 -9.85 25.97 11.15
C GLY A 290 -10.51 27.03 12.04
N ASP A 291 -11.86 27.08 12.04
CA ASP A 291 -12.64 28.01 12.87
C ASP A 291 -13.86 27.37 13.53
N GLY A 292 -13.93 26.02 13.52
CA GLY A 292 -15.06 25.27 14.06
C GLY A 292 -16.15 24.97 13.03
N MET A 293 -16.38 25.84 12.04
CA MET A 293 -17.31 25.59 10.93
C MET A 293 -16.57 25.09 9.69
N PHE A 294 -15.43 25.68 9.38
CA PHE A 294 -14.57 25.30 8.27
C PHE A 294 -13.26 24.69 8.77
N SER A 295 -12.85 23.61 8.13
CA SER A 295 -11.49 23.09 8.20
C SER A 295 -10.96 22.94 6.78
N VAL A 296 -9.86 23.62 6.48
CA VAL A 296 -9.22 23.59 5.16
C VAL A 296 -7.78 23.17 5.34
N CYS A 297 -7.29 22.24 4.51
CA CYS A 297 -5.89 21.90 4.39
C CYS A 297 -5.47 21.98 2.92
N LEU A 298 -4.40 22.70 2.64
CA LEU A 298 -3.75 22.75 1.35
C LEU A 298 -2.33 22.20 1.53
N ASP A 299 -2.05 21.07 0.91
CA ASP A 299 -0.72 20.45 0.88
C ASP A 299 -0.12 20.60 -0.51
N GLY A 300 1.11 21.10 -0.59
CA GLY A 300 1.88 21.16 -1.82
C GLY A 300 3.22 20.47 -1.65
N TYR A 301 3.68 19.72 -2.67
CA TYR A 301 4.97 19.04 -2.56
C TYR A 301 5.74 19.02 -3.87
N LEU A 302 7.07 18.99 -3.71
CA LEU A 302 8.06 18.76 -4.75
C LEU A 302 8.96 17.63 -4.30
N GLN A 303 9.25 16.68 -5.20
CA GLN A 303 10.05 15.51 -4.87
C GLN A 303 10.98 15.16 -6.04
N TRP A 304 12.26 15.17 -5.78
CA TRP A 304 13.30 14.73 -6.70
C TRP A 304 13.76 13.34 -6.27
N VAL A 305 13.74 12.40 -7.20
CA VAL A 305 14.15 11.02 -6.93
C VAL A 305 15.32 10.68 -7.83
N ASP A 306 16.45 10.33 -7.23
CA ASP A 306 17.58 9.74 -7.95
C ASP A 306 17.41 8.24 -7.93
N GLY A 307 17.37 7.64 -9.14
CA GLY A 307 17.18 6.21 -9.30
C GLY A 307 15.78 5.72 -8.93
N TYR A 308 14.72 6.41 -9.35
CA TYR A 308 13.34 5.94 -9.21
C TYR A 308 13.15 4.59 -9.88
N ILE A 309 12.71 3.59 -9.12
CA ILE A 309 12.52 2.22 -9.59
C ILE A 309 11.07 2.02 -10.00
N TYR A 310 10.87 1.58 -11.23
CA TYR A 310 9.57 1.20 -11.78
C TYR A 310 9.73 0.06 -12.76
N ASP A 311 8.66 -0.60 -13.12
CA ASP A 311 8.63 -1.57 -14.20
C ASP A 311 7.78 -1.03 -15.36
N GLY A 312 8.13 -1.45 -16.55
CA GLY A 312 7.43 -1.10 -17.77
C GLY A 312 7.41 -2.27 -18.74
N PRO A 313 6.42 -2.29 -19.65
CA PRO A 313 6.31 -3.34 -20.65
C PRO A 313 7.47 -3.27 -21.66
N GLU A 314 7.90 -4.45 -22.08
CA GLU A 314 8.72 -4.65 -23.28
C GLU A 314 7.82 -4.90 -24.49
N LYS A 315 8.40 -4.78 -25.69
CA LYS A 315 7.69 -5.10 -26.93
C LYS A 315 7.58 -6.61 -27.20
N GLU A 316 8.29 -7.42 -26.41
CA GLU A 316 8.33 -8.86 -26.54
C GLU A 316 7.33 -9.57 -25.60
N THR A 317 6.96 -10.77 -25.99
CA THR A 317 6.24 -11.73 -25.14
C THR A 317 7.15 -12.91 -24.84
N VAL A 318 6.89 -13.60 -23.73
CA VAL A 318 7.56 -14.84 -23.35
C VAL A 318 6.55 -15.96 -23.25
N THR A 319 6.79 -17.04 -23.99
CA THR A 319 6.00 -18.28 -23.91
C THR A 319 6.72 -19.30 -23.04
N VAL A 320 6.07 -19.71 -21.97
CA VAL A 320 6.49 -20.78 -21.07
C VAL A 320 5.43 -21.88 -21.05
N ILE A 321 5.69 -23.01 -20.39
CA ILE A 321 4.75 -24.15 -20.33
C ILE A 321 3.35 -23.72 -19.82
N SER A 322 3.27 -22.71 -18.96
CA SER A 322 2.02 -22.20 -18.37
C SER A 322 1.27 -21.18 -19.24
N GLY A 323 1.82 -20.73 -20.35
CA GLY A 323 1.18 -19.78 -21.28
C GLY A 323 2.13 -18.72 -21.83
N THR A 324 1.55 -17.75 -22.55
CA THR A 324 2.25 -16.60 -23.12
C THR A 324 1.94 -15.36 -22.31
N TYR A 325 2.97 -14.59 -21.98
CA TYR A 325 2.90 -13.44 -21.08
C TYR A 325 3.59 -12.21 -21.67
N PRO A 326 3.04 -11.01 -21.48
CA PRO A 326 3.77 -9.77 -21.74
C PRO A 326 4.92 -9.65 -20.75
N VAL A 327 6.07 -9.16 -21.21
CA VAL A 327 7.25 -8.95 -20.37
C VAL A 327 7.23 -7.57 -19.75
N PHE A 328 7.47 -7.51 -18.45
CA PHE A 328 7.69 -6.26 -17.70
C PHE A 328 9.11 -6.26 -17.14
N GLN A 329 9.89 -5.27 -17.55
CA GLN A 329 11.27 -5.09 -17.11
C GLN A 329 11.34 -4.01 -16.04
N TYR A 330 11.98 -4.32 -14.89
CA TYR A 330 12.34 -3.30 -13.91
C TYR A 330 13.41 -2.38 -14.46
N ARG A 331 13.25 -1.09 -14.19
CA ARG A 331 14.12 -0.02 -14.67
C ARG A 331 14.35 1.01 -13.58
N GLN A 332 15.41 1.79 -13.73
CA GLN A 332 15.74 2.86 -12.83
C GLN A 332 15.99 4.16 -13.59
N THR A 333 15.37 5.28 -13.17
CA THR A 333 15.51 6.58 -13.82
C THR A 333 15.47 7.72 -12.81
N PRO A 334 16.16 8.85 -13.06
CA PRO A 334 15.95 10.06 -12.27
C PRO A 334 14.58 10.63 -12.54
N ALA A 335 13.79 10.89 -11.48
CA ALA A 335 12.41 11.32 -11.58
C ALA A 335 12.14 12.61 -10.82
N PHE A 336 11.09 13.34 -11.24
CA PHE A 336 10.59 14.52 -10.56
C PHE A 336 9.07 14.44 -10.41
N PHE A 337 8.62 14.53 -9.15
CA PHE A 337 7.22 14.54 -8.77
C PHE A 337 6.84 15.92 -8.23
N ARG A 338 5.65 16.38 -8.57
CA ARG A 338 5.03 17.57 -7.99
C ARG A 338 3.54 17.33 -7.87
N GLY A 339 2.97 17.79 -6.79
CA GLY A 339 1.55 17.57 -6.55
C GLY A 339 0.98 18.55 -5.54
N MET A 340 -0.33 18.53 -5.47
CA MET A 340 -1.13 19.34 -4.58
C MET A 340 -2.36 18.56 -4.17
N ASP A 341 -2.65 18.57 -2.87
CA ASP A 341 -3.87 18.04 -2.29
C ASP A 341 -4.61 19.16 -1.57
N PHE A 342 -5.93 19.21 -1.76
CA PHE A 342 -6.82 20.16 -1.09
C PHE A 342 -7.92 19.37 -0.37
N ASP A 343 -8.08 19.62 0.92
CA ASP A 343 -9.09 19.03 1.79
C ASP A 343 -9.93 20.15 2.41
N LEU A 344 -11.24 20.09 2.22
CA LEU A 344 -12.21 21.02 2.78
C LEU A 344 -13.28 20.26 3.55
N ARG A 345 -13.47 20.60 4.80
CA ARG A 345 -14.63 20.17 5.58
C ARG A 345 -15.43 21.39 6.02
N PHE A 346 -16.74 21.32 5.82
CA PHE A 346 -17.69 22.34 6.20
C PHE A 346 -18.82 21.76 7.03
N THR A 347 -18.88 22.17 8.28
CA THR A 347 -19.88 21.75 9.27
C THR A 347 -20.62 22.96 9.81
N PRO A 348 -21.70 23.43 9.12
CA PRO A 348 -22.38 24.70 9.47
C PRO A 348 -23.18 24.65 10.78
N GLY A 349 -22.95 23.62 11.57
CA GLY A 349 -23.69 23.35 12.79
C GLY A 349 -24.88 22.41 12.56
N GLY A 350 -25.31 21.72 13.64
CA GLY A 350 -26.45 20.82 13.59
C GLY A 350 -26.23 19.56 12.78
N SER A 351 -26.94 19.42 11.67
CA SER A 351 -27.16 18.13 11.01
C SER A 351 -26.31 17.90 9.75
N TRP A 352 -25.59 18.89 9.24
CA TRP A 352 -24.91 18.79 7.96
C TRP A 352 -23.38 18.75 8.08
N ASP A 353 -22.77 17.87 7.32
CA ASP A 353 -21.32 17.71 7.22
C ASP A 353 -20.96 17.50 5.74
N TYR A 354 -20.27 18.48 5.16
CA TYR A 354 -19.76 18.43 3.78
C TYR A 354 -18.24 18.27 3.81
N HIS A 355 -17.73 17.32 3.02
CA HIS A 355 -16.30 17.06 2.88
C HIS A 355 -15.93 16.98 1.40
N ALA A 356 -14.88 17.65 0.99
CA ALA A 356 -14.38 17.64 -0.38
C ALA A 356 -12.86 17.48 -0.39
N VAL A 357 -12.37 16.63 -1.29
CA VAL A 357 -10.94 16.36 -1.50
C VAL A 357 -10.62 16.47 -2.97
N VAL A 358 -9.55 17.22 -3.29
CA VAL A 358 -8.97 17.32 -4.63
C VAL A 358 -7.55 16.83 -4.57
N SER A 359 -7.14 15.98 -5.51
CA SER A 359 -5.77 15.48 -5.61
C SER A 359 -5.24 15.61 -7.02
N PHE A 360 -4.04 16.15 -7.13
CA PHE A 360 -3.31 16.30 -8.39
C PHE A 360 -1.85 15.93 -8.21
N ILE A 361 -1.34 15.09 -9.09
CA ILE A 361 0.08 14.70 -9.15
C ILE A 361 0.56 14.67 -10.60
N ARG A 362 1.78 15.11 -10.81
CA ARG A 362 2.51 14.96 -12.05
C ARG A 362 3.89 14.40 -11.78
N ALA A 363 4.32 13.41 -12.57
CA ALA A 363 5.63 12.81 -12.49
C ALA A 363 6.27 12.67 -13.86
N ASN A 364 7.52 13.09 -13.96
CA ASN A 364 8.30 13.05 -15.18
C ASN A 364 9.67 12.43 -14.91
N GLU A 365 10.20 11.72 -15.88
CA GLU A 365 11.61 11.43 -15.98
C GLU A 365 12.39 12.74 -16.18
N ARG A 366 13.47 12.95 -15.41
CA ARG A 366 14.23 14.22 -15.45
C ARG A 366 15.11 14.36 -16.69
N THR A 367 15.58 13.25 -17.26
CA THR A 367 16.52 13.26 -18.38
C THR A 367 15.85 13.56 -19.70
N LYS A 368 14.75 12.87 -20.00
CA LYS A 368 14.02 13.00 -21.29
C LYS A 368 12.75 13.81 -21.19
N GLY A 369 12.26 14.05 -19.96
CA GLY A 369 11.00 14.76 -19.73
C GLY A 369 9.74 13.92 -19.92
N ASN A 370 9.87 12.64 -20.30
CA ASN A 370 8.78 11.72 -20.51
C ASN A 370 7.93 11.53 -19.23
N TYR A 371 6.65 11.24 -19.39
CA TYR A 371 5.80 10.91 -18.26
C TYR A 371 6.10 9.53 -17.70
N LEU A 372 6.11 9.41 -16.38
CA LEU A 372 6.22 8.12 -15.72
C LEU A 372 4.90 7.33 -15.81
N PRO A 373 4.95 6.00 -15.97
CA PRO A 373 3.76 5.17 -16.02
C PRO A 373 3.03 5.09 -14.67
N TYR A 374 1.76 4.74 -14.71
CA TYR A 374 0.90 4.46 -13.53
C TYR A 374 0.76 5.61 -12.53
N ILE A 375 0.98 6.84 -12.96
CA ILE A 375 0.74 8.03 -12.14
C ILE A 375 -0.77 8.30 -12.07
N PRO A 376 -1.37 8.44 -10.88
CA PRO A 376 -2.80 8.67 -10.74
C PRO A 376 -3.29 9.90 -11.51
N SER A 377 -4.48 9.79 -12.09
CA SER A 377 -5.15 10.93 -12.72
C SER A 377 -5.62 11.95 -11.69
N PHE A 378 -5.91 13.17 -12.13
CA PHE A 378 -6.63 14.16 -11.31
C PHE A 378 -7.91 13.54 -10.75
N ARG A 379 -8.13 13.72 -9.45
CA ARG A 379 -9.28 13.19 -8.72
C ARG A 379 -9.93 14.27 -7.88
N PHE A 380 -11.26 14.31 -7.95
CA PHE A 380 -12.10 15.11 -7.09
C PHE A 380 -13.13 14.20 -6.43
N SER A 381 -13.20 14.21 -5.11
CA SER A 381 -14.17 13.47 -4.32
C SER A 381 -14.88 14.43 -3.39
N HIS A 382 -16.19 14.28 -3.24
CA HIS A 382 -16.93 15.01 -2.22
C HIS A 382 -18.08 14.17 -1.69
N GLU A 383 -18.46 14.47 -0.47
CA GLU A 383 -19.56 13.83 0.23
C GLU A 383 -20.36 14.83 1.03
N LEU A 384 -21.66 14.58 1.14
CA LEU A 384 -22.58 15.32 1.94
C LEU A 384 -23.30 14.35 2.89
N ALA A 385 -23.06 14.53 4.18
CA ALA A 385 -23.72 13.76 5.21
C ALA A 385 -24.78 14.60 5.93
N TRP A 386 -25.94 14.00 6.17
CA TRP A 386 -26.97 14.49 7.06
C TRP A 386 -27.03 13.59 8.28
N ILE A 387 -26.99 14.20 9.47
CA ILE A 387 -26.98 13.54 10.76
C ILE A 387 -28.17 14.05 11.56
N HIS A 388 -29.00 13.15 12.00
CA HIS A 388 -30.13 13.46 12.86
C HIS A 388 -30.05 12.64 14.15
N GLU A 389 -30.10 13.34 15.28
CA GLU A 389 -30.14 12.71 16.60
C GLU A 389 -31.43 13.11 17.32
N THR A 390 -32.19 12.11 17.76
CA THR A 390 -33.43 12.31 18.51
C THR A 390 -33.15 12.51 20.01
N LYS A 391 -34.11 12.99 20.75
CA LYS A 391 -34.03 13.12 22.22
C LYS A 391 -33.80 11.78 22.94
N SER A 392 -34.13 10.66 22.30
CA SER A 392 -33.89 9.30 22.79
C SER A 392 -32.51 8.75 22.39
N HIS A 393 -31.60 9.61 21.89
CA HIS A 393 -30.27 9.25 21.42
C HIS A 393 -30.23 8.23 20.24
N LEU A 394 -31.36 8.10 19.51
CA LEU A 394 -31.33 7.44 18.22
C LEU A 394 -30.64 8.36 17.24
N ARG A 395 -29.56 7.85 16.58
CA ARG A 395 -28.79 8.62 15.61
C ARG A 395 -28.91 8.01 14.23
N LEU A 396 -29.43 8.80 13.29
CA LEU A 396 -29.48 8.47 11.87
C LEU A 396 -28.42 9.28 11.12
N ARG A 397 -27.61 8.63 10.30
CA ARG A 397 -26.67 9.27 9.37
C ARG A 397 -26.97 8.81 7.95
N LEU A 398 -27.17 9.75 7.05
CA LEU A 398 -27.29 9.51 5.61
C LEU A 398 -26.15 10.25 4.93
N ASN A 399 -25.45 9.61 3.99
CA ASN A 399 -24.31 10.19 3.30
C ASN A 399 -24.36 9.86 1.81
N ILE A 400 -24.20 10.89 0.96
CA ILE A 400 -24.08 10.75 -0.49
C ILE A 400 -22.64 11.09 -0.84
N ARG A 401 -21.99 10.21 -1.59
CA ARG A 401 -20.60 10.36 -2.05
C ARG A 401 -20.56 10.45 -3.57
N HIS A 402 -19.75 11.36 -4.08
CA HIS A 402 -19.45 11.44 -5.49
C HIS A 402 -17.94 11.49 -5.70
N ARG A 403 -17.43 10.74 -6.66
CA ARG A 403 -16.03 10.74 -7.10
C ARG A 403 -15.94 10.94 -8.60
N PHE A 404 -15.20 11.95 -9.00
CA PHE A 404 -14.78 12.19 -10.36
C PHE A 404 -13.30 11.81 -10.52
N THR A 405 -12.97 11.05 -11.54
CA THR A 405 -11.59 10.76 -11.95
C THR A 405 -11.43 11.17 -13.42
N ALA A 406 -10.48 12.04 -13.68
CA ALA A 406 -10.21 12.53 -15.03
C ALA A 406 -9.49 11.47 -15.87
N LYS A 407 -9.58 11.57 -17.19
CA LYS A 407 -8.70 10.82 -18.09
C LYS A 407 -7.25 11.24 -17.84
N GLN A 408 -6.33 10.27 -17.68
CA GLN A 408 -4.90 10.56 -17.58
C GLN A 408 -4.38 11.05 -18.92
N ARG A 409 -3.93 12.32 -18.97
CA ARG A 409 -3.35 12.94 -20.15
C ARG A 409 -1.83 13.02 -20.08
N GLN A 410 -1.26 12.85 -18.89
CA GLN A 410 0.19 12.81 -18.65
C GLN A 410 0.64 11.34 -18.81
N PHE A 411 0.78 10.93 -20.05
CA PHE A 411 0.93 9.54 -20.44
C PHE A 411 1.89 9.44 -21.64
N ASP A 412 2.76 8.46 -21.60
CA ASP A 412 3.65 8.07 -22.68
C ASP A 412 3.21 6.69 -23.21
N PRO A 413 2.72 6.59 -24.46
CA PRO A 413 2.25 5.34 -25.04
C PRO A 413 3.26 4.20 -25.04
N ASP A 414 4.56 4.51 -25.08
CA ASP A 414 5.63 3.53 -25.11
C ASP A 414 5.90 2.90 -23.70
N THR A 415 5.27 3.42 -22.65
CA THR A 415 5.41 2.92 -21.28
C THR A 415 4.24 2.04 -20.83
N ASP A 416 3.36 1.65 -21.73
CA ASP A 416 2.15 0.88 -21.42
C ASP A 416 1.90 -0.21 -22.46
N LEU A 417 1.15 -1.27 -22.10
CA LEU A 417 0.72 -2.33 -23.03
C LEU A 417 -0.30 -1.84 -24.06
N ILE A 418 -1.01 -0.74 -23.76
CA ILE A 418 -2.01 -0.13 -24.64
C ILE A 418 -1.70 1.35 -24.86
N PRO A 419 -1.82 1.86 -26.11
CA PRO A 419 -1.39 3.21 -26.45
C PRO A 419 -2.40 4.30 -26.04
N TYR A 420 -3.27 4.03 -25.07
CA TYR A 420 -4.28 4.98 -24.59
C TYR A 420 -4.63 4.74 -23.12
N THR A 421 -5.15 5.77 -22.49
CA THR A 421 -5.61 5.73 -21.09
C THR A 421 -7.13 5.61 -21.01
N PRO A 422 -7.66 5.03 -19.91
CA PRO A 422 -9.10 4.95 -19.69
C PRO A 422 -9.78 6.31 -19.73
N PRO A 423 -11.05 6.40 -20.19
CA PRO A 423 -11.82 7.64 -20.17
C PRO A 423 -12.10 8.13 -18.76
N ALA A 424 -12.43 9.41 -18.61
CA ALA A 424 -12.91 9.97 -17.36
C ALA A 424 -14.22 9.31 -16.93
N TYR A 425 -14.44 9.23 -15.62
CA TYR A 425 -15.65 8.64 -15.06
C TYR A 425 -16.08 9.30 -13.74
N HIS A 426 -17.37 9.10 -13.44
CA HIS A 426 -18.03 9.52 -12.21
C HIS A 426 -18.58 8.29 -11.48
N LEU A 427 -18.39 8.22 -10.18
CA LEU A 427 -18.98 7.19 -9.31
C LEU A 427 -19.81 7.86 -8.23
N LEU A 428 -20.99 7.30 -8.00
CA LEU A 428 -21.88 7.70 -6.90
C LEU A 428 -21.91 6.59 -5.85
N GLY A 429 -21.86 6.97 -4.59
CA GLY A 429 -22.03 6.08 -3.45
C GLY A 429 -23.06 6.64 -2.47
N PHE A 430 -23.59 5.76 -1.64
CA PHE A 430 -24.53 6.10 -0.58
C PHE A 430 -24.23 5.28 0.67
N ASP A 431 -24.29 5.92 1.83
CA ASP A 431 -24.21 5.24 3.12
C ASP A 431 -25.40 5.65 4.00
N ALA A 432 -25.94 4.68 4.74
CA ALA A 432 -26.89 4.91 5.80
C ALA A 432 -26.43 4.19 7.07
N GLY A 433 -26.47 4.88 8.19
CA GLY A 433 -26.15 4.36 9.52
C GLY A 433 -27.26 4.69 10.51
N LEU A 434 -27.72 3.69 11.24
CA LEU A 434 -28.70 3.83 12.31
C LEU A 434 -28.12 3.30 13.61
N GLU A 435 -27.91 4.17 14.59
CA GLU A 435 -27.42 3.83 15.92
C GLU A 435 -28.61 3.85 16.90
N LEU A 436 -28.89 2.69 17.49
CA LEU A 436 -29.95 2.49 18.47
C LEU A 436 -29.33 2.34 19.86
N PRO A 437 -29.58 3.24 20.80
CA PRO A 437 -29.18 3.02 22.17
C PRO A 437 -30.00 1.88 22.79
N VAL A 438 -29.33 1.01 23.51
CA VAL A 438 -29.91 -0.11 24.24
C VAL A 438 -29.66 0.13 25.74
N LYS A 439 -30.47 -0.46 26.62
CA LYS A 439 -30.29 -0.34 28.07
C LYS A 439 -28.85 -0.63 28.52
N ARG A 440 -28.39 0.04 29.58
CA ARG A 440 -27.07 -0.10 30.19
C ARG A 440 -25.87 0.36 29.34
N GLY A 441 -26.05 1.42 28.54
CA GLY A 441 -24.96 2.00 27.72
C GLY A 441 -24.56 1.18 26.50
N ARG A 442 -25.31 0.15 26.16
CA ARG A 442 -25.10 -0.66 24.95
C ARG A 442 -25.72 0.02 23.73
N GLN A 443 -25.18 -0.28 22.55
CA GLN A 443 -25.66 0.25 21.29
C GLN A 443 -25.70 -0.84 20.21
N VAL A 444 -26.72 -0.75 19.34
CA VAL A 444 -26.75 -1.53 18.10
C VAL A 444 -26.65 -0.56 16.94
N ARG A 445 -25.70 -0.80 16.03
CA ARG A 445 -25.51 0.01 14.84
C ARG A 445 -25.78 -0.83 13.59
N PHE A 446 -26.75 -0.40 12.81
CA PHE A 446 -27.04 -0.91 11.47
C PHE A 446 -26.32 -0.03 10.46
N MET A 447 -25.71 -0.64 9.46
CA MET A 447 -25.00 0.05 8.40
C MET A 447 -25.40 -0.51 7.05
N LEU A 448 -25.66 0.37 6.10
CA LEU A 448 -25.83 0.09 4.68
C LEU A 448 -24.84 0.96 3.93
N SER A 449 -24.05 0.37 3.04
CA SER A 449 -23.16 1.10 2.15
C SER A 449 -23.33 0.58 0.74
N ALA A 450 -23.40 1.49 -0.22
CA ALA A 450 -23.49 1.16 -1.63
C ALA A 450 -22.48 1.99 -2.42
N ASP A 451 -21.59 1.30 -3.13
CA ASP A 451 -20.61 1.91 -4.02
C ASP A 451 -21.02 1.72 -5.49
N ASN A 452 -20.61 2.66 -6.35
CA ASN A 452 -20.94 2.66 -7.77
C ASN A 452 -22.46 2.39 -8.03
N LEU A 453 -23.31 3.18 -7.39
CA LEU A 453 -24.78 3.04 -7.45
C LEU A 453 -25.33 2.93 -8.86
N LEU A 454 -24.78 3.66 -9.80
CA LEU A 454 -25.20 3.69 -11.20
C LEU A 454 -24.66 2.49 -12.02
N ASN A 455 -23.92 1.59 -11.38
CA ASN A 455 -23.29 0.44 -12.02
C ASN A 455 -22.42 0.82 -13.24
N ARG A 456 -21.71 1.95 -13.15
CA ARG A 456 -20.85 2.44 -14.23
C ARG A 456 -19.71 1.47 -14.49
N GLU A 457 -19.48 1.09 -15.74
CA GLU A 457 -18.26 0.42 -16.16
C GLU A 457 -17.13 1.44 -16.23
N TYR A 458 -16.03 1.15 -15.54
CA TYR A 458 -14.85 2.03 -15.51
C TYR A 458 -13.58 1.21 -15.32
N LYS A 459 -12.45 1.84 -15.57
CA LYS A 459 -11.12 1.30 -15.36
C LYS A 459 -10.25 2.36 -14.69
N GLU A 460 -9.60 1.99 -13.58
CA GLU A 460 -8.57 2.82 -12.98
C GLU A 460 -7.28 2.72 -13.80
N TYR A 461 -6.69 3.87 -14.17
CA TYR A 461 -5.43 3.88 -14.93
C TYR A 461 -4.30 3.14 -14.20
N THR A 462 -4.24 3.24 -12.89
CA THR A 462 -3.23 2.60 -12.04
C THR A 462 -3.46 1.12 -11.76
N ASN A 463 -4.63 0.58 -12.14
CA ASN A 463 -4.94 -0.84 -11.97
C ASN A 463 -4.46 -1.64 -13.19
N ARG A 464 -3.47 -2.52 -13.01
CA ARG A 464 -2.96 -3.36 -14.10
C ARG A 464 -3.96 -4.39 -14.61
N SER A 465 -4.94 -4.79 -13.79
CA SER A 465 -6.03 -5.67 -14.26
C SER A 465 -6.91 -5.01 -15.33
N ARG A 466 -6.79 -3.69 -15.56
CA ARG A 466 -7.53 -2.95 -16.62
C ARG A 466 -7.29 -3.47 -18.04
N TYR A 467 -6.18 -4.15 -18.27
CA TYR A 467 -5.93 -4.81 -19.56
C TYR A 467 -6.93 -5.93 -19.82
N TYR A 468 -7.46 -6.56 -18.79
CA TYR A 468 -8.25 -7.78 -18.86
C TYR A 468 -9.67 -7.64 -18.32
N ALA A 469 -9.95 -6.63 -17.49
CA ALA A 469 -11.23 -6.48 -16.82
C ALA A 469 -11.52 -5.01 -16.46
N HIS A 470 -12.79 -4.70 -16.23
CA HIS A 470 -13.22 -3.47 -15.57
C HIS A 470 -13.04 -3.59 -14.06
N ASP A 471 -12.97 -2.43 -13.40
CA ASP A 471 -13.03 -2.34 -11.96
C ASP A 471 -14.45 -2.69 -11.45
N MET A 472 -14.59 -2.80 -10.14
CA MET A 472 -15.77 -3.31 -9.47
C MET A 472 -17.02 -2.50 -9.83
N GLY A 473 -18.08 -3.20 -10.26
CA GLY A 473 -19.40 -2.64 -10.50
C GLY A 473 -20.08 -2.20 -9.20
N ARG A 474 -21.42 -2.18 -9.22
CA ARG A 474 -22.20 -1.87 -8.02
C ARG A 474 -21.90 -2.89 -6.91
N ASP A 475 -21.58 -2.38 -5.72
CA ASP A 475 -21.36 -3.17 -4.52
C ASP A 475 -22.27 -2.65 -3.41
N VAL A 476 -23.03 -3.54 -2.76
CA VAL A 476 -23.92 -3.22 -1.65
C VAL A 476 -23.55 -4.07 -0.45
N ARG A 477 -23.27 -3.41 0.66
CA ARG A 477 -22.85 -4.05 1.92
C ARG A 477 -23.81 -3.66 3.04
N CYS A 478 -24.21 -4.64 3.83
CA CYS A 478 -24.98 -4.47 5.04
C CYS A 478 -24.19 -4.98 6.24
N GLY A 479 -24.27 -4.29 7.36
CA GLY A 479 -23.59 -4.68 8.58
C GLY A 479 -24.41 -4.36 9.83
N VAL A 480 -24.21 -5.17 10.86
CA VAL A 480 -24.76 -4.94 12.19
C VAL A 480 -23.64 -5.05 13.21
N ASN A 481 -23.44 -4.01 13.99
CA ASN A 481 -22.48 -3.99 15.08
C ASN A 481 -23.21 -3.89 16.41
N TRP A 482 -22.86 -4.78 17.32
CA TRP A 482 -23.31 -4.71 18.70
C TRP A 482 -22.16 -4.24 19.59
N ILE A 483 -22.39 -3.15 20.31
CA ILE A 483 -21.43 -2.53 21.23
C ILE A 483 -21.98 -2.72 22.64
N PHE A 484 -21.17 -3.39 23.54
CA PHE A 484 -21.59 -3.69 24.92
C PHE A 484 -20.90 -2.80 25.93
#